data_52294c70a0ca168d2384426011b408d0
#
_entry.id   52294c70a0ca168d2384426011b408d0
#
_cell.length_a   1.000
_cell.length_b   1.000
_cell.length_c   1.000
_cell.angle_alpha   90.00
_cell.angle_beta   90.00
_cell.angle_gamma   90.00
#
_symmetry.space_group_name_H-M   'P 1'
#
loop_
_entity.id
_entity.type
_entity.pdbx_description
1 polymer ?
#
loop_
_entity_poly.entity_id
_entity_poly.type
_entity_poly.pdbx_seq_one_letter_code
_entity_poly.pdbx_strand_id
1 'polypeptide(L)'
;MATELLATVDLDAELQKQSPQKILQYAMEQYENLAISFSGAEDVVLVHMAQQINPNVQVFSLDTGRLHAAPYRFIERVRKYYNVKIDILSPDAEAVRQLVTEKGLFSFYEDTHHECCGIRKTQPLRKKLSQLDAWVTGQRKDQSPGTRAGIPVIQDDKVFAQPGGRLVKFNPLANWSSQQVWDYIRAMEVPYNELHDRGYVSIGCEPCARPVGPGQHAREGRWWWEDATKKECGLHAQIVDS
;
A
#
# COMPACT_ATOMS: atom_id res chain seq x y z
N MET A 1 -18.80 21.22 1.09
CA MET A 1 -17.84 20.52 0.24
C MET A 1 -16.59 21.34 -0.08
N ALA A 2 -16.69 22.58 -0.60
CA ALA A 2 -15.52 23.41 -0.88
C ALA A 2 -14.68 23.76 0.38
N THR A 3 -15.31 24.01 1.51
CA THR A 3 -14.66 24.37 2.77
C THR A 3 -13.87 23.21 3.38
N GLU A 4 -14.31 21.94 3.23
CA GLU A 4 -13.59 20.77 3.72
C GLU A 4 -12.39 20.40 2.84
N LEU A 5 -12.48 20.60 1.53
CA LEU A 5 -11.36 20.40 0.61
C LEU A 5 -10.21 21.40 0.87
N LEU A 6 -10.55 22.65 1.12
CA LEU A 6 -9.56 23.67 1.51
C LEU A 6 -8.89 23.32 2.83
N ALA A 7 -9.62 22.82 3.82
CA ALA A 7 -9.07 22.38 5.10
C ALA A 7 -8.09 21.19 4.94
N THR A 8 -8.33 20.24 4.03
CA THR A 8 -7.42 19.11 3.80
C THR A 8 -6.13 19.57 3.11
N VAL A 9 -6.19 20.52 2.20
CA VAL A 9 -5.01 21.09 1.51
C VAL A 9 -4.13 21.88 2.49
N ASP A 10 -4.73 22.71 3.35
CA ASP A 10 -4.00 23.48 4.35
C ASP A 10 -3.34 22.54 5.38
N LEU A 11 -4.06 21.50 5.79
CA LEU A 11 -3.56 20.47 6.70
C LEU A 11 -2.41 19.67 6.08
N ASP A 12 -2.47 19.35 4.78
CA ASP A 12 -1.37 18.70 4.08
C ASP A 12 -0.10 19.55 4.14
N ALA A 13 -0.21 20.85 3.89
CA ALA A 13 0.93 21.77 3.95
C ALA A 13 1.57 21.86 5.34
N GLU A 14 0.78 21.71 6.41
CA GLU A 14 1.27 21.65 7.79
C GLU A 14 1.91 20.29 8.10
N LEU A 15 1.25 19.20 7.75
CA LEU A 15 1.70 17.84 8.04
C LEU A 15 2.95 17.46 7.24
N GLN A 16 3.16 18.01 6.05
CA GLN A 16 4.39 17.81 5.27
C GLN A 16 5.68 18.23 6.01
N LYS A 17 5.58 19.10 7.01
CA LYS A 17 6.70 19.55 7.84
C LYS A 17 6.93 18.69 9.08
N GLN A 18 6.05 17.73 9.34
CA GLN A 18 6.10 16.89 10.54
C GLN A 18 6.84 15.56 10.27
N SER A 19 7.28 14.92 11.37
CA SER A 19 7.82 13.57 11.28
C SER A 19 6.71 12.55 11.01
N PRO A 20 7.03 11.39 10.41
CA PRO A 20 6.05 10.32 10.20
C PRO A 20 5.32 9.89 11.47
N GLN A 21 6.00 9.87 12.62
CA GLN A 21 5.41 9.54 13.91
C GLN A 21 4.34 10.55 14.34
N LYS A 22 4.60 11.86 14.15
CA LYS A 22 3.62 12.92 14.44
C LYS A 22 2.41 12.87 13.51
N ILE A 23 2.64 12.53 12.22
CA ILE A 23 1.56 12.35 11.25
C ILE A 23 0.69 11.15 11.64
N LEU A 24 1.30 10.02 12.04
CA LEU A 24 0.59 8.85 12.53
C LEU A 24 -0.19 9.14 13.80
N GLN A 25 0.43 9.84 14.76
CA GLN A 25 -0.23 10.25 15.99
C GLN A 25 -1.46 11.11 15.69
N TYR A 26 -1.32 12.14 14.86
CA TYR A 26 -2.44 12.95 14.41
C TYR A 26 -3.55 12.11 13.77
N ALA A 27 -3.21 11.21 12.83
CA ALA A 27 -4.18 10.36 12.17
C ALA A 27 -4.96 9.49 13.16
N MET A 28 -4.30 8.89 14.15
CA MET A 28 -4.93 8.04 15.17
C MET A 28 -5.76 8.81 16.19
N GLU A 29 -5.42 10.07 16.46
CA GLU A 29 -6.19 10.95 17.35
C GLU A 29 -7.48 11.46 16.66
N GLN A 30 -7.44 11.64 15.34
CA GLN A 30 -8.58 12.17 14.59
C GLN A 30 -9.56 11.10 14.07
N TYR A 31 -9.11 9.86 13.88
CA TYR A 31 -9.90 8.80 13.25
C TYR A 31 -9.87 7.52 14.08
N GLU A 32 -11.01 7.19 14.68
CA GLU A 32 -11.15 5.97 15.49
C GLU A 32 -11.12 4.70 14.61
N ASN A 33 -11.80 4.74 13.44
CA ASN A 33 -11.79 3.64 12.47
C ASN A 33 -10.67 3.81 11.43
N LEU A 34 -9.43 3.76 11.89
CA LEU A 34 -8.24 3.86 11.06
C LEU A 34 -7.52 2.52 10.99
N ALA A 35 -7.02 2.15 9.81
CA ALA A 35 -6.19 0.97 9.63
C ALA A 35 -4.96 1.24 8.77
N ILE A 36 -3.87 0.50 9.03
CA ILE A 36 -2.65 0.52 8.25
C ILE A 36 -2.70 -0.60 7.20
N SER A 37 -2.51 -0.24 5.93
CA SER A 37 -2.26 -1.20 4.86
C SER A 37 -0.82 -1.69 4.95
N PHE A 38 -0.63 -3.01 5.04
CA PHE A 38 0.66 -3.64 5.24
C PHE A 38 0.99 -4.62 4.11
N SER A 39 2.08 -4.36 3.39
CA SER A 39 2.53 -5.24 2.30
C SER A 39 4.04 -5.29 2.08
N GLY A 40 4.78 -4.25 2.40
CA GLY A 40 6.20 -4.11 2.06
C GLY A 40 7.07 -3.48 3.15
N ALA A 41 8.28 -3.10 2.78
CA ALA A 41 9.26 -2.51 3.70
C ALA A 41 8.77 -1.18 4.30
N GLU A 42 8.16 -0.34 3.49
CA GLU A 42 7.62 0.95 3.94
C GLU A 42 6.53 0.76 4.97
N ASP A 43 5.64 -0.18 4.70
CA ASP A 43 4.47 -0.40 5.54
C ASP A 43 4.85 -0.97 6.91
N VAL A 44 5.90 -1.82 7.00
CA VAL A 44 6.36 -2.33 8.30
C VAL A 44 6.99 -1.25 9.16
N VAL A 45 7.62 -0.24 8.57
CA VAL A 45 8.09 0.95 9.30
C VAL A 45 6.92 1.67 9.95
N LEU A 46 5.81 1.81 9.21
CA LEU A 46 4.58 2.42 9.75
C LEU A 46 3.95 1.56 10.86
N VAL A 47 3.93 0.24 10.70
CA VAL A 47 3.46 -0.67 11.77
C VAL A 47 4.34 -0.53 13.02
N HIS A 48 5.67 -0.48 12.86
CA HIS A 48 6.59 -0.27 13.99
C HIS A 48 6.32 1.04 14.72
N MET A 49 6.23 2.16 14.00
CA MET A 49 5.95 3.48 14.57
C MET A 49 4.57 3.52 15.26
N ALA A 50 3.58 2.95 14.61
CA ALA A 50 2.20 2.94 15.10
C ALA A 50 2.03 2.13 16.39
N GLN A 51 2.72 0.99 16.52
CA GLN A 51 2.71 0.17 17.72
C GLN A 51 3.26 0.91 18.96
N GLN A 52 4.14 1.87 18.77
CA GLN A 52 4.66 2.72 19.86
C GLN A 52 3.64 3.78 20.30
N ILE A 53 2.69 4.14 19.43
CA ILE A 53 1.65 5.13 19.70
C ILE A 53 0.39 4.45 20.23
N ASN A 54 -0.08 3.42 19.51
CA ASN A 54 -1.27 2.64 19.85
C ASN A 54 -1.04 1.14 19.57
N PRO A 55 -0.83 0.33 20.62
CA PRO A 55 -0.62 -1.11 20.47
C PRO A 55 -1.82 -1.86 19.83
N ASN A 56 -3.00 -1.24 19.84
CA ASN A 56 -4.23 -1.83 19.28
C ASN A 56 -4.56 -1.33 17.87
N VAL A 57 -3.62 -0.68 17.19
CA VAL A 57 -3.84 -0.19 15.83
C VAL A 57 -4.27 -1.32 14.90
N GLN A 58 -5.28 -1.05 14.09
CA GLN A 58 -5.74 -2.00 13.09
C GLN A 58 -4.72 -2.08 11.94
N VAL A 59 -4.37 -3.31 11.55
CA VAL A 59 -3.48 -3.59 10.42
C VAL A 59 -4.16 -4.59 9.50
N PHE A 60 -4.10 -4.39 8.20
CA PHE A 60 -4.57 -5.36 7.22
C PHE A 60 -3.54 -5.60 6.12
N SER A 61 -3.60 -6.77 5.52
CA SER A 61 -2.76 -7.16 4.38
C SER A 61 -3.60 -7.86 3.32
N LEU A 62 -3.25 -7.64 2.05
CA LEU A 62 -3.91 -8.30 0.93
C LEU A 62 -3.22 -9.64 0.62
N ASP A 63 -3.98 -10.72 0.75
CA ASP A 63 -3.61 -12.01 0.18
C ASP A 63 -4.31 -12.20 -1.16
N THR A 64 -3.56 -12.12 -2.22
CA THR A 64 -4.08 -12.28 -3.60
C THR A 64 -4.28 -13.73 -4.00
N GLY A 65 -3.89 -14.69 -3.15
CA GLY A 65 -3.78 -16.11 -3.46
C GLY A 65 -2.64 -16.43 -4.45
N ARG A 66 -1.73 -15.45 -4.69
CA ARG A 66 -0.59 -15.56 -5.63
C ARG A 66 0.67 -14.89 -5.12
N LEU A 67 0.80 -14.70 -3.83
CA LEU A 67 2.02 -14.17 -3.23
C LEU A 67 3.12 -15.23 -3.26
N HIS A 68 4.39 -14.77 -3.27
CA HIS A 68 5.52 -15.65 -2.92
C HIS A 68 5.35 -16.21 -1.51
N ALA A 69 6.03 -17.30 -1.20
CA ALA A 69 6.05 -17.84 0.16
C ALA A 69 6.66 -16.88 1.21
N ALA A 70 7.63 -16.05 0.79
CA ALA A 70 8.31 -15.11 1.69
C ALA A 70 7.39 -14.04 2.29
N PRO A 71 6.46 -13.37 1.57
CA PRO A 71 5.46 -12.49 2.14
C PRO A 71 4.61 -13.14 3.25
N TYR A 72 4.17 -14.39 3.10
CA TYR A 72 3.41 -15.08 4.15
C TYR A 72 4.26 -15.27 5.42
N ARG A 73 5.52 -15.71 5.27
CA ARG A 73 6.45 -15.81 6.40
C ARG A 73 6.72 -14.46 7.05
N PHE A 74 6.80 -13.40 6.24
CA PHE A 74 7.03 -12.04 6.73
C PHE A 74 5.82 -11.51 7.50
N ILE A 75 4.60 -11.65 7.00
CA ILE A 75 3.37 -11.28 7.69
C ILE A 75 3.31 -11.98 9.07
N GLU A 76 3.56 -13.29 9.10
CA GLU A 76 3.55 -14.05 10.35
C GLU A 76 4.68 -13.63 11.32
N ARG A 77 5.86 -13.28 10.81
CA ARG A 77 6.96 -12.72 11.61
C ARG A 77 6.55 -11.38 12.24
N VAL A 78 5.99 -10.45 11.46
CA VAL A 78 5.51 -9.15 11.94
C VAL A 78 4.41 -9.31 12.97
N ARG A 79 3.44 -10.19 12.71
CA ARG A 79 2.36 -10.52 13.64
C ARG A 79 2.88 -10.97 15.00
N LYS A 80 3.87 -11.85 15.02
CA LYS A 80 4.49 -12.36 16.26
C LYS A 80 5.39 -11.32 16.94
N TYR A 81 6.21 -10.62 16.16
CA TYR A 81 7.19 -9.66 16.67
C TYR A 81 6.52 -8.50 17.42
N TYR A 82 5.44 -7.96 16.86
CA TYR A 82 4.70 -6.85 17.46
C TYR A 82 3.48 -7.30 18.27
N ASN A 83 3.19 -8.59 18.34
CA ASN A 83 1.95 -9.11 18.93
C ASN A 83 0.70 -8.39 18.38
N VAL A 84 0.68 -8.10 17.09
CA VAL A 84 -0.39 -7.37 16.41
C VAL A 84 -1.31 -8.32 15.66
N LYS A 85 -2.61 -8.00 15.64
CA LYS A 85 -3.57 -8.69 14.77
C LYS A 85 -3.49 -8.10 13.37
N ILE A 86 -3.27 -8.94 12.36
CA ILE A 86 -3.26 -8.54 10.95
C ILE A 86 -4.46 -9.18 10.27
N ASP A 87 -5.37 -8.37 9.79
CA ASP A 87 -6.54 -8.80 9.03
C ASP A 87 -6.11 -9.17 7.60
N ILE A 88 -6.30 -10.42 7.19
CA ILE A 88 -5.90 -10.92 5.89
C ILE A 88 -7.08 -10.87 4.93
N LEU A 89 -6.97 -10.00 3.93
CA LEU A 89 -8.02 -9.76 2.94
C LEU A 89 -7.80 -10.65 1.73
N SER A 90 -8.64 -11.67 1.56
CA SER A 90 -8.63 -12.57 0.41
C SER A 90 -9.65 -12.13 -0.64
N PRO A 91 -9.41 -12.42 -1.94
CA PRO A 91 -10.37 -12.17 -3.00
C PRO A 91 -11.60 -13.08 -2.85
N ASP A 92 -12.70 -12.67 -3.45
CA ASP A 92 -13.88 -13.50 -3.58
C ASP A 92 -13.57 -14.79 -4.38
N ALA A 93 -13.84 -15.94 -3.78
CA ALA A 93 -13.46 -17.22 -4.35
C ALA A 93 -14.21 -17.52 -5.66
N GLU A 94 -15.47 -17.11 -5.77
CA GLU A 94 -16.28 -17.32 -6.97
C GLU A 94 -15.80 -16.44 -8.12
N ALA A 95 -15.50 -15.16 -7.86
CA ALA A 95 -14.95 -14.27 -8.87
C ALA A 95 -13.58 -14.76 -9.38
N VAL A 96 -12.74 -15.31 -8.49
CA VAL A 96 -11.47 -15.93 -8.90
C VAL A 96 -11.71 -17.18 -9.72
N ARG A 97 -12.65 -18.04 -9.32
CA ARG A 97 -13.01 -19.25 -10.05
C ARG A 97 -13.49 -18.91 -11.46
N GLN A 98 -14.38 -17.95 -11.59
CA GLN A 98 -14.91 -17.50 -12.88
C GLN A 98 -13.79 -17.00 -13.80
N LEU A 99 -12.96 -16.07 -13.32
CA LEU A 99 -11.82 -15.56 -14.08
C LEU A 99 -10.92 -16.68 -14.61
N VAL A 100 -10.59 -17.65 -13.74
CA VAL A 100 -9.68 -18.75 -14.12
C VAL A 100 -10.35 -19.72 -15.08
N THR A 101 -11.63 -20.00 -14.90
CA THR A 101 -12.38 -20.91 -15.80
C THR A 101 -12.53 -20.31 -17.19
N GLU A 102 -12.83 -19.03 -17.30
CA GLU A 102 -13.09 -18.36 -18.57
C GLU A 102 -11.80 -17.97 -19.32
N LYS A 103 -10.78 -17.51 -18.59
CA LYS A 103 -9.58 -16.90 -19.19
C LYS A 103 -8.26 -17.63 -18.87
N GLY A 104 -8.30 -18.64 -18.01
CA GLY A 104 -7.10 -19.38 -17.59
C GLY A 104 -6.32 -18.72 -16.45
N LEU A 105 -5.33 -19.47 -15.96
CA LEU A 105 -4.53 -19.09 -14.78
C LEU A 105 -3.59 -17.89 -15.03
N PHE A 106 -3.24 -17.61 -16.27
CA PHE A 106 -2.22 -16.64 -16.66
C PHE A 106 -2.70 -15.57 -17.63
N SER A 107 -4.01 -15.35 -17.72
CA SER A 107 -4.64 -14.35 -18.60
C SER A 107 -4.07 -12.93 -18.47
N PHE A 108 -3.55 -12.58 -17.30
CA PHE A 108 -2.90 -11.27 -17.07
C PHE A 108 -1.61 -11.05 -17.90
N TYR A 109 -1.05 -12.08 -18.52
CA TYR A 109 0.04 -11.93 -19.49
C TYR A 109 -0.48 -11.57 -20.89
N GLU A 110 -1.72 -11.96 -21.21
CA GLU A 110 -2.35 -11.78 -22.51
C GLU A 110 -3.21 -10.53 -22.58
N ASP A 111 -4.08 -10.33 -21.56
CA ASP A 111 -5.08 -9.28 -21.53
C ASP A 111 -4.61 -7.97 -20.86
N THR A 112 -3.66 -7.93 -20.04
CA THR A 112 -3.22 -6.95 -19.06
C THR A 112 -3.54 -7.42 -17.63
N HIS A 113 -2.80 -6.84 -16.69
CA HIS A 113 -2.98 -7.21 -15.28
C HIS A 113 -4.25 -6.66 -14.61
N HIS A 114 -4.97 -5.74 -15.27
CA HIS A 114 -6.02 -4.93 -14.62
C HIS A 114 -7.18 -5.74 -14.06
N GLU A 115 -7.73 -6.67 -14.83
CA GLU A 115 -8.85 -7.50 -14.38
C GLU A 115 -8.45 -8.40 -13.21
N CYS A 116 -7.32 -9.10 -13.35
CA CYS A 116 -6.80 -9.95 -12.28
C CYS A 116 -6.53 -9.14 -10.99
N CYS A 117 -5.94 -7.94 -11.10
CA CYS A 117 -5.72 -7.05 -9.98
C CYS A 117 -7.04 -6.48 -9.43
N GLY A 118 -8.01 -6.20 -10.29
CA GLY A 118 -9.36 -5.78 -9.91
C GLY A 118 -9.99 -6.77 -8.94
N ILE A 119 -10.06 -8.04 -9.35
CA ILE A 119 -10.65 -9.11 -8.55
C ILE A 119 -9.81 -9.42 -7.29
N ARG A 120 -8.49 -9.56 -7.45
CA ARG A 120 -7.64 -10.09 -6.37
C ARG A 120 -7.14 -9.04 -5.37
N LYS A 121 -7.24 -7.76 -5.70
CA LYS A 121 -6.71 -6.67 -4.86
C LYS A 121 -7.71 -5.55 -4.63
N THR A 122 -8.21 -4.94 -5.74
CA THR A 122 -9.01 -3.73 -5.64
C THR A 122 -10.36 -3.98 -4.98
N GLN A 123 -11.05 -5.08 -5.31
CA GLN A 123 -12.33 -5.43 -4.70
C GLN A 123 -12.21 -5.74 -3.19
N PRO A 124 -11.28 -6.62 -2.72
CA PRO A 124 -11.07 -6.84 -1.29
C PRO A 124 -10.69 -5.56 -0.55
N LEU A 125 -9.82 -4.73 -1.13
CA LEU A 125 -9.44 -3.45 -0.54
C LEU A 125 -10.64 -2.52 -0.42
N ARG A 126 -11.45 -2.36 -1.47
CA ARG A 126 -12.67 -1.54 -1.45
C ARG A 126 -13.63 -1.99 -0.36
N LYS A 127 -13.82 -3.30 -0.19
CA LYS A 127 -14.65 -3.87 0.87
C LYS A 127 -14.11 -3.54 2.26
N LYS A 128 -12.80 -3.58 2.47
CA LYS A 128 -12.18 -3.18 3.75
C LYS A 128 -12.33 -1.68 3.99
N LEU A 129 -11.98 -0.86 3.01
CA LEU A 129 -11.99 0.59 3.15
C LEU A 129 -13.39 1.18 3.33
N SER A 130 -14.44 0.48 2.87
CA SER A 130 -15.82 0.91 3.13
C SER A 130 -16.25 0.86 4.60
N GLN A 131 -15.44 0.25 5.47
CA GLN A 131 -15.64 0.12 6.91
C GLN A 131 -14.78 1.11 7.71
N LEU A 132 -13.96 1.91 7.04
CA LEU A 132 -13.00 2.80 7.67
C LEU A 132 -13.31 4.27 7.38
N ASP A 133 -12.90 5.15 8.29
CA ASP A 133 -12.93 6.59 8.10
C ASP A 133 -11.60 7.10 7.54
N ALA A 134 -10.50 6.39 7.85
CA ALA A 134 -9.17 6.69 7.33
C ALA A 134 -8.31 5.43 7.16
N TRP A 135 -7.30 5.53 6.32
CA TRP A 135 -6.28 4.49 6.16
C TRP A 135 -4.89 5.07 5.94
N VAL A 136 -3.89 4.28 6.27
CA VAL A 136 -2.48 4.67 6.19
C VAL A 136 -1.76 3.77 5.19
N THR A 137 -0.93 4.38 4.34
CA THR A 137 -0.11 3.66 3.35
C THR A 137 1.34 4.06 3.40
N GLY A 138 2.23 3.17 2.99
CA GLY A 138 3.67 3.42 2.83
C GLY A 138 4.05 4.04 1.48
N GLN A 139 3.12 4.75 0.81
CA GLN A 139 3.44 5.43 -0.44
C GLN A 139 4.47 6.55 -0.23
N ARG A 140 5.42 6.64 -1.17
CA ARG A 140 6.47 7.66 -1.17
C ARG A 140 6.63 8.29 -2.56
N LYS A 141 6.97 9.56 -2.61
CA LYS A 141 7.27 10.30 -3.85
C LYS A 141 8.42 9.67 -4.63
N ASP A 142 9.41 9.15 -3.91
CA ASP A 142 10.62 8.49 -4.42
C ASP A 142 10.36 7.16 -5.15
N GLN A 143 9.23 6.48 -4.91
CA GLN A 143 8.93 5.18 -5.50
C GLN A 143 8.68 5.23 -7.01
N SER A 144 8.19 6.35 -7.54
CA SER A 144 7.93 6.54 -8.97
C SER A 144 7.89 8.04 -9.30
N PRO A 145 8.92 8.58 -9.97
CA PRO A 145 8.95 9.99 -10.36
C PRO A 145 7.79 10.42 -11.27
N GLY A 146 7.23 9.48 -12.06
CA GLY A 146 6.11 9.78 -12.94
C GLY A 146 4.76 9.77 -12.25
N THR A 147 4.44 8.70 -11.52
CA THR A 147 3.08 8.48 -10.98
C THR A 147 2.92 8.90 -9.53
N ARG A 148 4.02 9.09 -8.78
CA ARG A 148 3.98 9.35 -7.33
C ARG A 148 4.65 10.64 -6.89
N ALA A 149 5.24 11.42 -7.79
CA ALA A 149 5.96 12.66 -7.45
C ALA A 149 5.09 13.68 -6.67
N GLY A 150 3.79 13.73 -6.93
CA GLY A 150 2.84 14.63 -6.31
C GLY A 150 2.05 14.06 -5.12
N ILE A 151 2.44 12.89 -4.55
CA ILE A 151 1.68 12.28 -3.47
C ILE A 151 1.67 13.19 -2.23
N PRO A 152 0.48 13.61 -1.72
CA PRO A 152 0.38 14.37 -0.49
C PRO A 152 0.54 13.48 0.74
N VAL A 153 0.81 14.09 1.89
CA VAL A 153 0.85 13.40 3.19
C VAL A 153 -0.54 13.02 3.66
N ILE A 154 -1.53 13.85 3.37
CA ILE A 154 -2.95 13.59 3.63
C ILE A 154 -3.79 13.98 2.41
N GLN A 155 -4.80 13.18 2.09
CA GLN A 155 -5.75 13.46 1.02
C GLN A 155 -7.11 12.81 1.28
N ASP A 156 -8.17 13.40 0.72
CA ASP A 156 -9.44 12.70 0.57
C ASP A 156 -9.31 11.64 -0.54
N ASP A 157 -9.58 10.39 -0.20
CA ASP A 157 -9.47 9.26 -1.14
C ASP A 157 -10.77 9.11 -1.94
N LYS A 158 -10.91 9.89 -2.99
CA LYS A 158 -12.09 9.87 -3.87
C LYS A 158 -12.25 8.56 -4.65
N VAL A 159 -11.19 7.75 -4.79
CA VAL A 159 -11.22 6.48 -5.53
C VAL A 159 -11.93 5.38 -4.74
N PHE A 160 -11.71 5.36 -3.42
CA PHE A 160 -12.26 4.33 -2.54
C PHE A 160 -13.37 4.81 -1.62
N ALA A 161 -13.60 6.11 -1.51
CA ALA A 161 -14.73 6.63 -0.75
C ALA A 161 -16.06 6.07 -1.27
N GLN A 162 -16.99 5.78 -0.36
CA GLN A 162 -18.36 5.41 -0.73
C GLN A 162 -19.10 6.63 -1.32
N PRO A 163 -20.09 6.42 -2.17
CA PRO A 163 -20.93 7.51 -2.65
C PRO A 163 -21.52 8.33 -1.49
N GLY A 164 -21.23 9.63 -1.47
CA GLY A 164 -21.66 10.53 -0.40
C GLY A 164 -20.90 10.42 0.93
N GLY A 165 -19.94 9.49 1.04
CA GLY A 165 -19.06 9.32 2.19
C GLY A 165 -17.71 10.02 2.01
N ARG A 166 -16.94 10.08 3.08
CA ARG A 166 -15.57 10.57 3.11
C ARG A 166 -14.65 9.46 3.58
N LEU A 167 -13.51 9.29 2.91
CA LEU A 167 -12.42 8.42 3.31
C LEU A 167 -11.13 9.22 3.23
N VAL A 168 -10.35 9.23 4.31
CA VAL A 168 -9.08 9.97 4.34
C VAL A 168 -7.91 9.00 4.20
N LYS A 169 -6.93 9.37 3.39
CA LYS A 169 -5.71 8.60 3.19
C LYS A 169 -4.51 9.37 3.69
N PHE A 170 -3.72 8.73 4.52
CA PHE A 170 -2.45 9.25 5.02
C PHE A 170 -1.28 8.51 4.41
N ASN A 171 -0.26 9.27 4.00
CA ASN A 171 1.01 8.77 3.51
C ASN A 171 2.15 9.35 4.36
N PRO A 172 2.38 8.89 5.60
CA PRO A 172 3.33 9.53 6.53
C PRO A 172 4.77 9.52 6.02
N LEU A 173 5.12 8.56 5.16
CA LEU A 173 6.44 8.43 4.55
C LEU A 173 6.55 9.13 3.19
N ALA A 174 5.55 9.92 2.76
CA ALA A 174 5.51 10.52 1.42
C ALA A 174 6.82 11.24 1.03
N ASN A 175 7.45 11.93 1.97
CA ASN A 175 8.67 12.70 1.76
C ASN A 175 9.98 11.93 2.09
N TRP A 176 9.88 10.65 2.50
CA TRP A 176 11.07 9.85 2.79
C TRP A 176 11.67 9.24 1.52
N SER A 177 12.99 9.23 1.45
CA SER A 177 13.72 8.46 0.46
C SER A 177 13.76 6.96 0.81
N SER A 178 14.07 6.12 -0.18
CA SER A 178 14.33 4.70 0.04
C SER A 178 15.46 4.49 1.06
N GLN A 179 16.49 5.32 0.99
CA GLN A 179 17.60 5.27 1.95
C GLN A 179 17.13 5.50 3.38
N GLN A 180 16.29 6.51 3.62
CA GLN A 180 15.76 6.81 4.97
C GLN A 180 14.90 5.66 5.53
N VAL A 181 14.10 4.99 4.68
CA VAL A 181 13.35 3.80 5.08
C VAL A 181 14.29 2.68 5.54
N TRP A 182 15.33 2.39 4.76
CA TRP A 182 16.27 1.32 5.08
C TRP A 182 17.18 1.66 6.27
N ASP A 183 17.55 2.92 6.44
CA ASP A 183 18.31 3.37 7.61
C ASP A 183 17.48 3.21 8.88
N TYR A 184 16.18 3.55 8.81
CA TYR A 184 15.26 3.32 9.92
C TYR A 184 15.11 1.82 10.24
N ILE A 185 14.89 0.97 9.22
CA ILE A 185 14.78 -0.49 9.38
C ILE A 185 16.01 -1.06 10.10
N ARG A 186 17.21 -0.65 9.69
CA ARG A 186 18.46 -1.12 10.30
C ARG A 186 18.65 -0.57 11.71
N ALA A 187 18.43 0.72 11.91
CA ALA A 187 18.64 1.37 13.22
C ALA A 187 17.68 0.86 14.31
N MET A 188 16.45 0.51 13.92
CA MET A 188 15.41 0.06 14.83
C MET A 188 15.21 -1.47 14.81
N GLU A 189 16.07 -2.20 14.08
CA GLU A 189 16.00 -3.67 13.93
C GLU A 189 14.60 -4.16 13.50
N VAL A 190 13.92 -3.37 12.64
CA VAL A 190 12.57 -3.69 12.16
C VAL A 190 12.63 -4.93 11.26
N PRO A 191 11.79 -5.96 11.47
CA PRO A 191 11.74 -7.11 10.57
C PRO A 191 11.33 -6.69 9.15
N TYR A 192 11.98 -7.23 8.14
CA TYR A 192 11.65 -6.96 6.73
C TYR A 192 11.58 -8.24 5.90
N ASN A 193 11.04 -8.14 4.69
CA ASN A 193 10.87 -9.29 3.81
C ASN A 193 12.19 -9.70 3.15
N GLU A 194 12.59 -10.96 3.30
CA GLU A 194 13.83 -11.52 2.77
C GLU A 194 13.99 -11.42 1.23
N LEU A 195 12.91 -11.17 0.49
CA LEU A 195 12.99 -10.94 -0.96
C LEU A 195 13.77 -9.66 -1.30
N HIS A 196 13.83 -8.69 -0.39
CA HIS A 196 14.65 -7.49 -0.60
C HIS A 196 16.14 -7.83 -0.72
N ASP A 197 16.64 -8.80 0.07
CA ASP A 197 18.04 -9.28 -0.01
C ASP A 197 18.32 -9.99 -1.35
N ARG A 198 17.26 -10.38 -2.05
CA ARG A 198 17.32 -11.05 -3.35
C ARG A 198 17.04 -10.10 -4.53
N GLY A 199 17.10 -8.77 -4.29
CA GLY A 199 16.95 -7.75 -5.32
C GLY A 199 15.49 -7.37 -5.67
N TYR A 200 14.50 -7.85 -4.94
CA TYR A 200 13.12 -7.39 -5.13
C TYR A 200 12.91 -6.04 -4.43
N VAL A 201 13.01 -4.97 -5.16
CA VAL A 201 12.75 -3.61 -4.62
C VAL A 201 11.27 -3.37 -4.41
N SER A 202 10.41 -3.90 -5.29
CA SER A 202 8.94 -3.84 -5.17
C SER A 202 8.36 -5.25 -5.20
N ILE A 203 7.74 -5.67 -4.10
CA ILE A 203 7.19 -7.02 -3.95
C ILE A 203 5.70 -7.01 -4.28
N GLY A 204 5.23 -8.05 -4.96
CA GLY A 204 3.82 -8.27 -5.30
C GLY A 204 3.51 -9.74 -5.49
N CYS A 205 2.51 -10.05 -6.34
CA CYS A 205 2.25 -11.43 -6.74
C CYS A 205 3.48 -12.04 -7.39
N GLU A 206 3.74 -13.31 -7.15
CA GLU A 206 4.90 -14.04 -7.67
C GLU A 206 5.05 -13.91 -9.19
N PRO A 207 4.01 -14.18 -10.02
CA PRO A 207 4.14 -14.06 -11.47
C PRO A 207 4.29 -12.61 -11.96
N CYS A 208 4.01 -11.60 -11.10
CA CYS A 208 3.99 -10.19 -11.49
C CYS A 208 5.15 -9.38 -10.89
N ALA A 209 6.12 -10.04 -10.26
CA ALA A 209 7.26 -9.38 -9.63
C ALA A 209 8.55 -10.15 -9.90
N ARG A 210 9.62 -9.43 -10.24
CA ARG A 210 10.97 -9.95 -10.39
C ARG A 210 11.98 -9.02 -9.74
N PRO A 211 13.19 -9.50 -9.42
CA PRO A 211 14.26 -8.62 -8.96
C PRO A 211 14.63 -7.62 -10.05
N VAL A 212 15.17 -6.48 -9.64
CA VAL A 212 15.69 -5.44 -10.52
C VAL A 212 17.20 -5.35 -10.40
N GLY A 213 17.88 -5.06 -11.51
CA GLY A 213 19.33 -4.86 -11.54
C GLY A 213 19.75 -3.47 -11.08
N PRO A 214 21.07 -3.26 -10.89
CA PRO A 214 21.61 -1.94 -10.59
C PRO A 214 21.19 -0.89 -11.63
N GLY A 215 20.75 0.28 -11.19
CA GLY A 215 20.31 1.37 -12.07
C GLY A 215 18.90 1.24 -12.61
N GLN A 216 18.20 0.15 -12.35
CA GLN A 216 16.80 0.01 -12.71
C GLN A 216 15.88 0.67 -11.68
N HIS A 217 14.78 1.22 -12.18
CA HIS A 217 13.75 1.80 -11.31
C HIS A 217 13.00 0.73 -10.51
N ALA A 218 12.60 1.03 -9.28
CA ALA A 218 11.94 0.08 -8.37
C ALA A 218 10.74 -0.66 -8.97
N ARG A 219 10.00 -0.01 -9.87
CA ARG A 219 8.82 -0.60 -10.49
C ARG A 219 9.07 -1.31 -11.82
N GLU A 220 10.29 -1.31 -12.35
CA GLU A 220 10.61 -2.08 -13.55
C GLU A 220 10.47 -3.60 -13.37
N GLY A 221 10.63 -4.08 -12.13
CA GLY A 221 10.36 -5.46 -11.76
C GLY A 221 8.87 -5.83 -11.71
N ARG A 222 7.94 -4.86 -11.79
CA ARG A 222 6.49 -5.10 -11.73
C ARG A 222 5.90 -5.11 -13.12
N TRP A 223 5.02 -6.11 -13.41
CA TRP A 223 4.38 -6.29 -14.74
C TRP A 223 5.40 -6.02 -15.85
N TRP A 224 6.52 -6.70 -15.77
CA TRP A 224 7.70 -6.47 -16.58
C TRP A 224 7.46 -6.68 -18.10
N TRP A 225 6.34 -7.31 -18.46
CA TRP A 225 5.87 -7.49 -19.84
C TRP A 225 5.01 -6.33 -20.37
N GLU A 226 4.64 -5.37 -19.54
CA GLU A 226 3.84 -4.20 -19.92
C GLU A 226 4.69 -2.94 -20.07
N ASP A 227 4.15 -1.96 -20.80
CA ASP A 227 4.77 -0.65 -20.95
C ASP A 227 4.91 0.07 -19.61
N ALA A 228 6.00 0.83 -19.46
CA ALA A 228 6.32 1.54 -18.22
C ALA A 228 5.19 2.48 -17.73
N THR A 229 4.42 3.05 -18.65
CA THR A 229 3.31 3.97 -18.38
C THR A 229 2.07 3.29 -17.81
N LYS A 230 1.96 1.95 -17.92
CA LYS A 230 0.80 1.14 -17.48
C LYS A 230 1.02 0.38 -16.18
N LYS A 231 2.18 0.54 -15.54
CA LYS A 231 2.61 -0.27 -14.39
C LYS A 231 2.05 0.21 -13.03
N GLU A 232 0.76 0.52 -12.95
CA GLU A 232 0.08 0.78 -11.69
C GLU A 232 -1.11 -0.17 -11.50
N CYS A 233 -1.18 -0.83 -10.35
CA CYS A 233 -2.38 -1.54 -9.96
C CYS A 233 -3.37 -0.54 -9.36
N GLY A 234 -4.64 -0.59 -9.68
CA GLY A 234 -5.66 0.36 -9.23
C GLY A 234 -5.79 0.61 -7.69
N LEU A 235 -4.85 0.08 -6.87
CA LEU A 235 -4.77 0.34 -5.42
C LEU A 235 -4.43 1.79 -5.08
N HIS A 236 -3.78 2.51 -6.01
CA HIS A 236 -3.29 3.86 -5.78
C HIS A 236 -3.59 4.76 -7.00
N ALA A 237 -4.65 4.45 -7.73
CA ALA A 237 -5.09 5.29 -8.84
C ALA A 237 -5.32 6.71 -8.33
N GLN A 238 -4.74 7.67 -9.04
CA GLN A 238 -5.12 9.09 -8.89
C GLN A 238 -6.22 9.36 -9.91
N ILE A 239 -7.24 10.11 -9.50
CA ILE A 239 -8.16 10.71 -10.47
C ILE A 239 -7.34 11.79 -11.14
N VAL A 240 -6.88 11.54 -12.36
CA VAL A 240 -6.35 12.60 -13.23
C VAL A 240 -7.59 13.33 -13.72
N ASP A 241 -7.84 14.53 -13.21
CA ASP A 241 -8.88 15.40 -13.72
C ASP A 241 -8.54 15.67 -15.19
N SER A 242 -9.39 15.15 -16.08
CA SER A 242 -9.35 15.34 -17.52
C SER A 242 -10.01 16.67 -17.89
#